data_70f7235e98ba1fd61525cd31d157333f
#
_entry.id   70f7235e98ba1fd61525cd31d157333f
#
_cell.length_a   1.000
_cell.length_b   1.000
_cell.length_c   1.000
_cell.angle_alpha   90.00
_cell.angle_beta   90.00
_cell.angle_gamma   90.00
#
_symmetry.space_group_name_H-M   'P 1'
#
loop_
_entity.id
_entity.type
_entity.pdbx_description
1 polymer ?
#
loop_
_entity_poly.entity_id
_entity_poly.type
_entity_poly.pdbx_seq_one_letter_code
_entity_poly.pdbx_strand_id
1 'polypeptide(L)'
;MKKIYLALMCMASLSMMTACGGDKKGDKGADAEGEETEVVSEDEQNADEQEASEQTADQPDVWGDPANAEVLNLAALYEAGDFKPAMTTIFEDTLGGQSAGELPEKWDIRSGSAEVGVADGVKYITMLGGDTNLLPLVGDNSKNYLPEKYTLEFQLMFGYDVWYHVNFYDAEENGIGDFNIWVGHADWNMAKTDDEWMHGEKGELYELINRDGWNHFAASYDKGNMRLFINGKRIANMPNIQQAAYFTITGDGADGRSHFIRNIRVAK
;
A
#
# COMPACT_ATOMS: atom_id res chain seq x y z
N MET A 1 28.63 21.20 32.65
CA MET A 1 28.09 22.55 32.43
C MET A 1 28.59 23.06 31.09
N LYS A 2 27.82 22.98 30.03
CA LYS A 2 27.99 23.77 28.79
C LYS A 2 26.61 24.02 28.22
N LYS A 3 26.36 25.26 27.92
CA LYS A 3 25.07 25.89 27.70
C LYS A 3 24.48 25.60 26.30
N ILE A 4 23.19 25.41 26.32
CA ILE A 4 22.23 25.37 25.23
C ILE A 4 22.21 26.71 24.49
N TYR A 5 22.22 26.69 23.15
CA TYR A 5 21.74 27.81 22.35
C TYR A 5 20.58 27.33 21.45
N LEU A 6 19.43 27.83 21.82
CA LEU A 6 18.16 27.76 21.08
C LEU A 6 18.19 28.90 20.06
N ALA A 7 18.12 28.61 18.79
CA ALA A 7 17.91 29.61 17.73
C ALA A 7 16.55 29.38 17.08
N LEU A 8 15.62 30.26 17.44
CA LEU A 8 14.29 30.42 16.88
C LEU A 8 14.43 31.29 15.63
N MET A 9 14.10 30.79 14.45
CA MET A 9 13.93 31.60 13.24
C MET A 9 12.49 31.53 12.76
N CYS A 10 11.73 32.59 13.10
CA CYS A 10 10.47 32.93 12.45
C CYS A 10 10.78 33.56 11.09
N MET A 11 10.24 33.02 10.01
CA MET A 11 10.09 33.77 8.76
C MET A 11 8.61 33.88 8.41
N ALA A 12 8.12 35.10 8.52
CA ALA A 12 6.84 35.53 8.00
C ALA A 12 6.98 35.85 6.51
N SER A 13 6.20 35.22 5.66
CA SER A 13 6.07 35.60 4.25
C SER A 13 4.76 36.35 4.03
N LEU A 14 4.95 37.57 3.59
CA LEU A 14 3.93 38.57 3.28
C LEU A 14 3.38 38.29 1.87
N SER A 15 2.08 38.14 1.76
CA SER A 15 1.34 38.05 0.49
C SER A 15 1.06 39.47 -0.01
N MET A 16 1.50 39.81 -1.21
CA MET A 16 1.05 41.00 -1.94
C MET A 16 0.07 40.61 -3.04
N MET A 17 -1.16 41.04 -2.89
CA MET A 17 -2.14 41.16 -3.97
C MET A 17 -1.83 42.41 -4.78
N THR A 18 -1.85 42.29 -6.09
CA THR A 18 -1.99 43.44 -7.00
C THR A 18 -3.08 43.16 -8.04
N ALA A 19 -4.14 43.93 -7.92
CA ALA A 19 -5.22 44.06 -8.89
C ALA A 19 -4.93 45.32 -9.73
N CYS A 20 -5.16 45.22 -11.07
CA CYS A 20 -5.44 46.33 -12.03
C CYS A 20 -5.93 45.63 -13.29
N GLY A 21 -7.07 45.85 -13.84
CA GLY A 21 -7.96 46.95 -14.11
C GLY A 21 -7.55 47.75 -15.34
N GLY A 22 -8.26 47.62 -16.50
CA GLY A 22 -8.05 48.52 -17.60
C GLY A 22 -8.79 48.18 -18.91
N ASP A 23 -9.96 48.75 -19.07
CA ASP A 23 -10.75 48.88 -20.32
C ASP A 23 -10.02 49.64 -21.46
N LYS A 24 -10.42 49.34 -22.74
CA LYS A 24 -10.90 50.24 -23.82
C LYS A 24 -10.77 49.52 -25.16
N LYS A 25 -11.89 49.23 -25.83
CA LYS A 25 -12.68 50.02 -26.80
C LYS A 25 -12.03 50.39 -28.14
N GLY A 26 -12.71 49.97 -29.22
CA GLY A 26 -12.78 50.60 -30.53
C GLY A 26 -12.11 49.81 -31.65
N ASP A 27 -12.57 49.69 -32.83
CA ASP A 27 -13.72 50.13 -33.63
C ASP A 27 -13.58 49.49 -35.02
N LYS A 28 -14.71 49.11 -35.66
CA LYS A 28 -15.10 49.09 -37.06
C LYS A 28 -14.24 48.54 -38.21
N GLY A 29 -14.98 47.79 -39.05
CA GLY A 29 -14.91 47.77 -40.52
C GLY A 29 -14.99 46.33 -41.05
N ALA A 30 -16.05 45.86 -41.52
CA ALA A 30 -16.83 45.95 -42.76
C ALA A 30 -16.37 44.97 -43.86
N ASP A 31 -17.39 44.18 -44.34
CA ASP A 31 -17.60 43.56 -45.65
C ASP A 31 -16.75 42.33 -46.03
N ALA A 32 -17.32 41.23 -46.38
CA ALA A 32 -18.26 40.77 -47.37
C ALA A 32 -17.99 39.31 -47.79
N GLU A 33 -19.06 38.59 -48.11
CA GLU A 33 -19.19 37.42 -48.99
C GLU A 33 -18.42 36.16 -48.59
N GLY A 34 -19.00 35.03 -48.15
CA GLY A 34 -20.00 34.29 -48.90
C GLY A 34 -19.39 33.01 -49.43
N GLU A 35 -19.53 31.86 -48.71
CA GLU A 35 -19.58 30.54 -49.35
C GLU A 35 -20.14 29.53 -48.37
N GLU A 36 -21.26 28.97 -48.77
CA GLU A 36 -21.87 27.80 -48.15
C GLU A 36 -20.92 26.60 -48.30
N THR A 37 -20.61 25.93 -47.22
CA THR A 37 -20.19 24.53 -47.27
C THR A 37 -20.82 23.75 -46.16
N GLU A 38 -21.40 22.66 -46.54
CA GLU A 38 -22.13 21.64 -45.90
C GLU A 38 -21.75 21.31 -44.46
N VAL A 39 -22.76 21.29 -43.62
CA VAL A 39 -22.76 20.65 -42.29
C VAL A 39 -22.74 19.13 -42.53
N VAL A 40 -21.58 18.54 -42.37
CA VAL A 40 -21.48 17.11 -42.09
C VAL A 40 -21.47 16.93 -40.57
N SER A 41 -22.56 16.40 -40.07
CA SER A 41 -22.70 15.94 -38.69
C SER A 41 -21.71 14.80 -38.42
N GLU A 42 -20.68 15.07 -37.61
CA GLU A 42 -19.93 14.03 -36.93
C GLU A 42 -20.44 13.90 -35.50
N ASP A 43 -21.56 13.20 -35.37
CA ASP A 43 -22.00 12.59 -34.10
C ASP A 43 -21.50 11.15 -34.10
N GLU A 44 -20.26 10.94 -33.79
CA GLU A 44 -19.72 9.64 -33.37
C GLU A 44 -18.37 9.85 -32.64
N GLN A 45 -18.42 10.24 -31.36
CA GLN A 45 -17.32 10.00 -30.38
C GLN A 45 -17.81 10.49 -29.01
N ASN A 46 -18.55 9.67 -28.31
CA ASN A 46 -18.69 9.71 -26.84
C ASN A 46 -19.52 8.51 -26.36
N ALA A 47 -19.00 7.31 -26.56
CA ALA A 47 -19.63 6.09 -26.04
C ALA A 47 -18.73 5.24 -25.14
N ASP A 48 -17.53 5.73 -24.77
CA ASP A 48 -16.58 4.93 -23.99
C ASP A 48 -16.17 5.52 -22.62
N GLU A 49 -16.82 6.59 -22.14
CA GLU A 49 -16.50 7.17 -20.82
C GLU A 49 -17.64 7.06 -19.78
N GLN A 50 -18.64 6.21 -19.96
CA GLN A 50 -19.76 6.11 -19.02
C GLN A 50 -19.94 4.74 -18.35
N GLU A 51 -18.97 3.82 -18.42
CA GLU A 51 -19.03 2.58 -17.63
C GLU A 51 -18.25 2.58 -16.31
N ALA A 52 -17.71 3.73 -15.88
CA ALA A 52 -16.94 3.82 -14.64
C ALA A 52 -17.69 4.41 -13.44
N SER A 53 -19.00 4.63 -13.49
CA SER A 53 -19.73 5.30 -12.41
C SER A 53 -21.03 4.66 -11.92
N GLU A 54 -21.25 3.38 -12.17
CA GLU A 54 -22.28 2.62 -11.45
C GLU A 54 -21.65 1.56 -10.54
N GLN A 55 -20.78 1.99 -9.63
CA GLN A 55 -20.53 1.20 -8.40
C GLN A 55 -21.58 1.69 -7.37
N THR A 56 -22.61 0.87 -7.25
CA THR A 56 -23.71 1.03 -6.33
C THR A 56 -23.21 1.28 -4.90
N ALA A 57 -23.84 2.24 -4.21
CA ALA A 57 -23.60 2.65 -2.82
C ALA A 57 -23.85 1.55 -1.76
N ASP A 58 -23.71 0.27 -2.11
CA ASP A 58 -24.06 -0.90 -1.28
C ASP A 58 -22.96 -1.98 -1.29
N GLN A 59 -21.73 -1.66 -1.71
CA GLN A 59 -20.61 -2.59 -1.53
C GLN A 59 -20.09 -2.45 -0.09
N PRO A 60 -19.97 -3.55 0.65
CA PRO A 60 -19.43 -3.46 2.00
C PRO A 60 -17.99 -2.92 1.96
N ASP A 61 -17.67 -2.05 2.90
CA ASP A 61 -16.38 -1.37 3.00
C ASP A 61 -15.20 -2.33 3.19
N VAL A 62 -15.48 -3.53 3.64
CA VAL A 62 -14.54 -4.65 3.82
C VAL A 62 -15.12 -5.86 3.12
N TRP A 63 -14.35 -6.53 2.30
CA TRP A 63 -14.77 -7.75 1.61
C TRP A 63 -14.79 -8.98 2.53
N GLY A 64 -14.30 -8.88 3.73
CA GLY A 64 -14.32 -9.93 4.73
C GLY A 64 -14.42 -9.37 6.13
N ASP A 65 -14.90 -10.19 7.03
CA ASP A 65 -14.97 -9.90 8.47
C ASP A 65 -13.99 -10.82 9.18
N PRO A 66 -12.98 -10.29 9.92
CA PRO A 66 -12.05 -11.13 10.69
C PRO A 66 -12.73 -12.11 11.62
N ALA A 67 -13.95 -11.82 12.10
CA ALA A 67 -14.72 -12.70 12.97
C ALA A 67 -15.28 -13.94 12.25
N ASN A 68 -15.50 -13.84 10.94
CA ASN A 68 -16.09 -14.92 10.15
C ASN A 68 -15.13 -15.53 9.14
N ALA A 69 -13.91 -15.01 9.08
CA ALA A 69 -12.93 -15.41 8.07
C ALA A 69 -12.28 -16.76 8.39
N GLU A 70 -12.27 -17.66 7.43
CA GLU A 70 -11.60 -18.95 7.55
C GLU A 70 -10.10 -18.77 7.81
N VAL A 71 -9.57 -19.56 8.72
CA VAL A 71 -8.14 -19.59 9.04
C VAL A 71 -7.39 -20.33 7.94
N LEU A 72 -6.39 -19.68 7.34
CA LEU A 72 -5.56 -20.30 6.32
C LEU A 72 -4.74 -21.47 6.84
N ASN A 73 -4.77 -22.59 6.13
CA ASN A 73 -3.86 -23.70 6.36
C ASN A 73 -2.50 -23.42 5.67
N LEU A 74 -1.61 -22.72 6.38
CA LEU A 74 -0.29 -22.37 5.86
C LEU A 74 0.55 -23.59 5.50
N ALA A 75 0.43 -24.70 6.21
CA ALA A 75 1.20 -25.91 5.91
C ALA A 75 0.83 -26.48 4.53
N ALA A 76 -0.47 -26.57 4.24
CA ALA A 76 -0.95 -27.00 2.92
C ALA A 76 -0.56 -26.00 1.83
N LEU A 77 -0.60 -24.69 2.13
CA LEU A 77 -0.19 -23.65 1.21
C LEU A 77 1.30 -23.74 0.87
N TYR A 78 2.17 -23.98 1.87
CA TYR A 78 3.60 -24.19 1.64
C TYR A 78 3.91 -25.47 0.87
N GLU A 79 3.14 -26.54 1.09
CA GLU A 79 3.31 -27.81 0.36
C GLU A 79 2.96 -27.64 -1.12
N ALA A 80 1.80 -27.07 -1.43
CA ALA A 80 1.26 -26.97 -2.77
C ALA A 80 1.76 -25.75 -3.56
N GLY A 81 2.18 -24.68 -2.88
CA GLY A 81 2.55 -23.41 -3.52
C GLY A 81 4.01 -23.32 -3.94
N ASP A 82 4.31 -22.23 -4.64
CA ASP A 82 5.67 -21.88 -5.09
C ASP A 82 6.52 -21.26 -3.98
N PHE A 83 5.89 -20.70 -2.94
CA PHE A 83 6.57 -20.09 -1.80
C PHE A 83 7.05 -21.15 -0.81
N LYS A 84 8.29 -21.01 -0.38
CA LYS A 84 8.89 -21.81 0.69
C LYS A 84 9.50 -20.87 1.72
N PRO A 85 9.01 -20.84 2.97
CA PRO A 85 9.56 -19.99 4.00
C PRO A 85 10.98 -20.40 4.38
N ALA A 86 11.81 -19.42 4.71
CA ALA A 86 13.10 -19.69 5.32
C ALA A 86 12.94 -20.23 6.75
N MET A 87 13.95 -20.96 7.25
CA MET A 87 13.79 -21.76 8.48
C MET A 87 14.15 -21.02 9.76
N THR A 88 15.09 -20.07 9.70
CA THR A 88 15.59 -19.38 10.89
C THR A 88 14.86 -18.05 11.07
N THR A 89 13.98 -17.97 12.05
CA THR A 89 13.20 -16.76 12.35
C THR A 89 14.10 -15.63 12.82
N ILE A 90 13.92 -14.44 12.23
CA ILE A 90 14.49 -13.16 12.65
C ILE A 90 13.48 -12.39 13.49
N PHE A 91 12.23 -12.34 13.01
CA PHE A 91 11.10 -11.68 13.66
C PHE A 91 9.85 -12.52 13.45
N GLU A 92 9.03 -12.60 14.47
CA GLU A 92 7.72 -13.23 14.38
C GLU A 92 6.75 -12.56 15.35
N ASP A 93 5.57 -12.25 14.85
CA ASP A 93 4.48 -11.77 15.69
C ASP A 93 3.17 -12.49 15.37
N THR A 94 2.71 -13.25 16.36
CA THR A 94 1.42 -13.93 16.39
C THR A 94 0.47 -13.30 17.39
N LEU A 95 0.86 -12.13 17.97
CA LEU A 95 0.14 -11.41 19.02
C LEU A 95 -0.12 -12.25 20.28
N GLY A 96 0.78 -13.20 20.54
CA GLY A 96 0.70 -14.07 21.73
C GLY A 96 0.76 -13.26 23.03
N GLY A 97 -0.15 -13.53 23.97
CA GLY A 97 -0.21 -12.83 25.25
C GLY A 97 -0.98 -11.52 25.26
N GLN A 98 -1.25 -10.90 24.11
CA GLN A 98 -1.94 -9.61 24.00
C GLN A 98 -3.47 -9.76 23.99
N SER A 99 -4.20 -8.74 24.47
CA SER A 99 -5.66 -8.67 24.53
C SER A 99 -6.22 -7.68 23.49
N ALA A 100 -7.50 -7.79 23.17
CA ALA A 100 -8.18 -6.85 22.30
C ALA A 100 -8.08 -5.42 22.85
N GLY A 101 -7.84 -4.44 21.96
CA GLY A 101 -7.68 -3.02 22.27
C GLY A 101 -6.29 -2.64 22.78
N GLU A 102 -5.37 -3.58 23.00
CA GLU A 102 -3.98 -3.26 23.33
C GLU A 102 -3.22 -2.80 22.08
N LEU A 103 -2.20 -1.96 22.28
CA LEU A 103 -1.25 -1.63 21.21
C LEU A 103 -0.42 -2.85 20.87
N PRO A 104 -0.09 -3.12 19.59
CA PRO A 104 0.74 -4.25 19.22
C PRO A 104 2.18 -4.06 19.73
N GLU A 105 2.57 -4.82 20.76
CA GLU A 105 3.81 -4.61 21.53
C GLU A 105 5.12 -4.72 20.71
N LYS A 106 5.09 -5.50 19.63
CA LYS A 106 6.27 -5.71 18.78
C LYS A 106 6.40 -4.71 17.64
N TRP A 107 5.63 -3.62 17.69
CA TRP A 107 5.56 -2.64 16.61
C TRP A 107 5.72 -1.21 17.13
N ASP A 108 6.49 -0.42 16.39
CA ASP A 108 6.48 1.03 16.48
C ASP A 108 5.44 1.58 15.48
N ILE A 109 4.44 2.29 16.00
CA ILE A 109 3.40 2.93 15.16
C ILE A 109 3.94 4.29 14.76
N ARG A 110 4.50 4.39 13.56
CA ARG A 110 5.16 5.61 13.07
C ARG A 110 4.17 6.69 12.63
N SER A 111 3.01 6.30 12.15
CA SER A 111 1.87 7.16 11.81
C SER A 111 0.57 6.40 11.97
N GLY A 112 -0.54 7.11 12.04
CA GLY A 112 -1.86 6.52 12.20
C GLY A 112 -2.11 5.93 13.57
N SER A 113 -2.91 4.88 13.62
CA SER A 113 -3.27 4.17 14.85
C SER A 113 -3.46 2.68 14.59
N ALA A 114 -3.10 1.85 15.56
CA ALA A 114 -3.30 0.41 15.47
C ALA A 114 -3.62 -0.19 16.84
N GLU A 115 -4.40 -1.27 16.82
CA GLU A 115 -4.74 -2.04 18.02
C GLU A 115 -4.82 -3.54 17.71
N VAL A 116 -4.74 -4.34 18.74
CA VAL A 116 -4.98 -5.78 18.64
C VAL A 116 -6.48 -6.03 18.55
N GLY A 117 -6.92 -6.69 17.48
CA GLY A 117 -8.25 -7.25 17.35
C GLY A 117 -8.27 -8.72 17.73
N VAL A 118 -9.41 -9.20 18.22
CA VAL A 118 -9.65 -10.61 18.53
C VAL A 118 -11.03 -11.02 18.05
N ALA A 119 -11.09 -12.03 17.19
CA ALA A 119 -12.34 -12.61 16.70
C ALA A 119 -12.23 -14.14 16.70
N ASP A 120 -13.15 -14.83 17.35
CA ASP A 120 -13.19 -16.29 17.50
C ASP A 120 -11.84 -16.92 17.94
N GLY A 121 -11.12 -16.20 18.82
CA GLY A 121 -9.81 -16.61 19.31
C GLY A 121 -8.65 -16.34 18.36
N VAL A 122 -8.93 -15.82 17.16
CA VAL A 122 -7.94 -15.38 16.19
C VAL A 122 -7.55 -13.94 16.50
N LYS A 123 -6.25 -13.69 16.62
CA LYS A 123 -5.68 -12.36 16.88
C LYS A 123 -5.13 -11.75 15.60
N TYR A 124 -5.30 -10.45 15.47
CA TYR A 124 -4.81 -9.66 14.32
C TYR A 124 -4.52 -8.23 14.75
N ILE A 125 -3.74 -7.50 13.97
CA ILE A 125 -3.58 -6.06 14.11
C ILE A 125 -4.64 -5.40 13.24
N THR A 126 -5.42 -4.49 13.84
CA THR A 126 -6.28 -3.55 13.13
C THR A 126 -5.49 -2.25 12.96
N MET A 127 -5.20 -1.86 11.73
CA MET A 127 -4.70 -0.53 11.42
C MET A 127 -5.91 0.36 11.14
N LEU A 128 -6.06 1.40 11.94
CA LEU A 128 -7.26 2.25 11.99
C LEU A 128 -7.07 3.51 11.13
N GLY A 129 -7.92 3.64 10.12
CA GLY A 129 -7.86 4.78 9.18
C GLY A 129 -6.76 4.65 8.14
N GLY A 130 -6.66 5.66 7.27
CA GLY A 130 -5.60 5.75 6.26
C GLY A 130 -4.23 6.07 6.87
N ASP A 131 -3.16 5.74 6.16
CA ASP A 131 -1.76 6.05 6.50
C ASP A 131 -1.25 5.48 7.82
N THR A 132 -1.77 4.36 8.30
CA THR A 132 -1.18 3.69 9.45
C THR A 132 0.09 2.95 9.03
N ASN A 133 1.24 3.36 9.58
CA ASN A 133 2.55 2.78 9.28
C ASN A 133 3.14 2.07 10.49
N LEU A 134 3.49 0.80 10.32
CA LEU A 134 4.00 -0.10 11.35
C LEU A 134 5.44 -0.50 11.04
N LEU A 135 6.36 -0.26 11.99
CA LEU A 135 7.75 -0.73 11.95
C LEU A 135 7.95 -1.88 12.94
N PRO A 136 8.44 -3.05 12.52
CA PRO A 136 8.73 -4.15 13.44
C PRO A 136 9.88 -3.79 14.39
N LEU A 137 9.71 -4.05 15.69
CA LEU A 137 10.73 -3.89 16.71
C LEU A 137 11.60 -5.15 16.77
N VAL A 138 12.77 -5.12 16.13
CA VAL A 138 13.68 -6.26 16.00
C VAL A 138 14.96 -6.01 16.78
N GLY A 139 15.08 -6.63 17.96
CA GLY A 139 16.24 -6.48 18.84
C GLY A 139 16.58 -5.01 19.15
N ASP A 140 17.87 -4.70 19.20
CA ASP A 140 18.36 -3.36 19.54
C ASP A 140 18.43 -2.41 18.31
N ASN A 141 18.22 -2.94 17.10
CA ASN A 141 18.30 -2.16 15.86
C ASN A 141 17.21 -2.56 14.86
N SER A 142 16.04 -1.97 15.02
CA SER A 142 14.89 -2.19 14.16
C SER A 142 15.03 -1.64 12.73
N LYS A 143 16.13 -0.97 12.41
CA LYS A 143 16.39 -0.37 11.10
C LYS A 143 17.56 -1.01 10.34
N ASN A 144 18.08 -2.14 10.82
CA ASN A 144 19.12 -2.89 10.12
C ASN A 144 19.16 -4.36 10.58
N TYR A 145 18.23 -5.17 10.11
CA TYR A 145 18.12 -6.59 10.49
C TYR A 145 17.91 -7.55 9.31
N LEU A 146 17.62 -7.03 8.12
CA LEU A 146 17.41 -7.87 6.94
C LEU A 146 18.74 -8.31 6.34
N PRO A 147 19.01 -9.62 6.22
CA PRO A 147 20.24 -10.13 5.60
C PRO A 147 20.13 -10.12 4.06
N GLU A 148 21.21 -10.51 3.36
CA GLU A 148 21.25 -10.68 1.90
C GLU A 148 20.28 -11.75 1.36
N LYS A 149 19.73 -12.56 2.22
CA LYS A 149 18.74 -13.58 1.88
C LYS A 149 17.72 -13.70 3.00
N TYR A 150 16.45 -13.50 2.67
CA TYR A 150 15.34 -13.59 3.64
C TYR A 150 14.02 -13.92 2.97
N THR A 151 13.06 -14.32 3.80
CA THR A 151 11.63 -14.34 3.48
C THR A 151 10.88 -13.44 4.45
N LEU A 152 9.91 -12.71 3.92
CA LEU A 152 8.92 -11.95 4.67
C LEU A 152 7.55 -12.53 4.32
N GLU A 153 6.71 -12.75 5.31
CA GLU A 153 5.35 -13.22 5.10
C GLU A 153 4.40 -12.67 6.16
N PHE A 154 3.16 -12.47 5.79
CA PHE A 154 2.06 -12.14 6.69
C PHE A 154 0.71 -12.49 6.05
N GLN A 155 -0.34 -12.50 6.86
CA GLN A 155 -1.70 -12.63 6.36
C GLN A 155 -2.38 -11.27 6.41
N LEU A 156 -3.21 -11.00 5.42
CA LEU A 156 -3.97 -9.76 5.30
C LEU A 156 -5.40 -10.06 4.84
N MET A 157 -6.31 -9.17 5.16
CA MET A 157 -7.65 -9.18 4.58
C MET A 157 -7.79 -8.04 3.59
N PHE A 158 -8.38 -8.36 2.46
CA PHE A 158 -8.68 -7.38 1.46
C PHE A 158 -10.00 -6.65 1.75
N GLY A 159 -10.11 -5.42 1.25
CA GLY A 159 -11.30 -4.60 1.32
C GLY A 159 -11.43 -3.73 0.08
N TYR A 160 -12.60 -3.16 -0.12
CA TYR A 160 -12.77 -2.17 -1.16
C TYR A 160 -12.03 -0.88 -0.79
N ASP A 161 -11.26 -0.34 -1.74
CA ASP A 161 -10.52 0.91 -1.56
C ASP A 161 -9.49 0.88 -0.41
N VAL A 162 -8.80 -0.25 -0.27
CA VAL A 162 -7.75 -0.48 0.72
C VAL A 162 -6.46 -0.86 -0.01
N TRP A 163 -5.36 -0.24 0.41
CA TRP A 163 -4.01 -0.55 -0.06
C TRP A 163 -3.15 -1.06 1.07
N TYR A 164 -2.30 -2.01 0.75
CA TYR A 164 -1.21 -2.41 1.63
C TYR A 164 0.10 -2.12 0.96
N HIS A 165 0.98 -1.41 1.66
CA HIS A 165 2.33 -1.14 1.24
C HIS A 165 3.32 -1.90 2.10
N VAL A 166 4.31 -2.50 1.48
CA VAL A 166 5.53 -2.95 2.15
C VAL A 166 6.65 -2.06 1.66
N ASN A 167 7.03 -1.11 2.50
CA ASN A 167 8.05 -0.13 2.18
C ASN A 167 9.41 -0.64 2.65
N PHE A 168 10.37 -0.72 1.75
CA PHE A 168 11.73 -1.16 2.02
C PHE A 168 12.69 0.02 2.11
N TYR A 169 13.61 -0.05 3.06
CA TYR A 169 14.56 1.02 3.35
C TYR A 169 15.98 0.47 3.44
N ASP A 170 16.97 1.30 3.06
CA ASP A 170 18.37 1.03 3.35
C ASP A 170 18.73 1.39 4.81
N ALA A 171 20.00 1.22 5.21
CA ALA A 171 20.46 1.51 6.57
C ALA A 171 20.52 3.01 6.88
N GLU A 172 20.53 3.86 5.87
CA GLU A 172 20.49 5.32 5.95
C GLU A 172 19.06 5.87 5.95
N GLU A 173 18.04 4.97 5.99
CA GLU A 173 16.60 5.29 5.98
C GLU A 173 16.08 5.85 4.64
N ASN A 174 16.80 5.67 3.54
CA ASN A 174 16.26 5.99 2.24
C ASN A 174 15.30 4.89 1.78
N GLY A 175 14.16 5.27 1.20
CA GLY A 175 13.25 4.34 0.53
C GLY A 175 13.91 3.74 -0.71
N ILE A 176 13.96 2.42 -0.78
CA ILE A 176 14.57 1.68 -1.90
C ILE A 176 13.60 0.79 -2.63
N GLY A 177 12.36 0.77 -2.22
CA GLY A 177 11.27 0.05 -2.83
C GLY A 177 9.99 0.19 -2.05
N ASP A 178 8.89 0.26 -2.76
CA ASP A 178 7.53 0.24 -2.23
C ASP A 178 6.76 -0.82 -2.99
N PHE A 179 6.41 -1.90 -2.31
CA PHE A 179 5.51 -2.90 -2.85
C PHE A 179 4.09 -2.59 -2.41
N ASN A 180 3.22 -2.39 -3.36
CA ASN A 180 1.85 -1.96 -3.15
C ASN A 180 0.89 -3.02 -3.71
N ILE A 181 -0.10 -3.40 -2.91
CA ILE A 181 -1.21 -4.25 -3.35
C ILE A 181 -2.48 -3.40 -3.31
N TRP A 182 -3.04 -3.15 -4.47
CA TRP A 182 -4.30 -2.43 -4.59
C TRP A 182 -5.45 -3.38 -4.89
N VAL A 183 -6.29 -3.53 -3.91
CA VAL A 183 -7.33 -4.56 -3.97
C VAL A 183 -8.53 -4.15 -4.80
N GLY A 184 -8.86 -2.88 -4.84
CA GLY A 184 -9.97 -2.38 -5.67
C GLY A 184 -9.81 -2.72 -7.16
N HIS A 185 -8.58 -2.80 -7.64
CA HIS A 185 -8.24 -3.21 -9.00
C HIS A 185 -7.67 -4.62 -9.09
N ALA A 186 -7.49 -5.30 -7.94
CA ALA A 186 -6.86 -6.61 -7.85
C ALA A 186 -5.55 -6.69 -8.65
N ASP A 187 -4.71 -5.69 -8.48
CA ASP A 187 -3.39 -5.59 -9.08
C ASP A 187 -2.32 -5.30 -8.02
N TRP A 188 -1.09 -5.28 -8.46
CA TRP A 188 0.07 -4.96 -7.63
C TRP A 188 1.02 -4.07 -8.42
N ASN A 189 1.78 -3.28 -7.69
CA ASN A 189 2.92 -2.56 -8.25
C ASN A 189 4.08 -2.54 -7.28
N MET A 190 5.27 -2.27 -7.79
CA MET A 190 6.47 -2.05 -7.00
C MET A 190 7.32 -0.97 -7.64
N ALA A 191 7.61 0.07 -6.88
CA ALA A 191 8.67 1.01 -7.20
C ALA A 191 10.02 0.39 -6.86
N LYS A 192 10.96 0.39 -7.81
CA LYS A 192 12.37 0.05 -7.58
C LYS A 192 13.20 1.29 -7.29
N THR A 193 12.85 2.39 -7.96
CA THR A 193 13.36 3.75 -7.80
C THR A 193 12.22 4.71 -8.07
N ASP A 194 12.43 6.01 -7.86
CA ASP A 194 11.40 7.03 -8.13
C ASP A 194 10.89 7.02 -9.58
N ASP A 195 11.69 6.51 -10.52
CA ASP A 195 11.39 6.50 -11.96
C ASP A 195 11.15 5.09 -12.55
N GLU A 196 11.37 4.01 -11.77
CA GLU A 196 11.26 2.65 -12.28
C GLU A 196 10.24 1.83 -11.50
N TRP A 197 9.09 1.58 -12.13
CA TRP A 197 7.99 0.79 -11.58
C TRP A 197 7.82 -0.52 -12.32
N MET A 198 7.45 -1.55 -11.58
CA MET A 198 6.92 -2.80 -12.11
C MET A 198 5.50 -2.97 -11.61
N HIS A 199 4.61 -3.51 -12.45
CA HIS A 199 3.21 -3.74 -12.08
C HIS A 199 2.70 -5.03 -12.71
N GLY A 200 1.68 -5.60 -12.05
CA GLY A 200 0.82 -6.61 -12.60
C GLY A 200 -0.26 -6.02 -13.52
N GLU A 201 -0.96 -6.90 -14.19
CA GLU A 201 -2.12 -6.50 -14.99
C GLU A 201 -3.33 -6.27 -14.07
N LYS A 202 -4.19 -5.31 -14.43
CA LYS A 202 -5.45 -5.06 -13.72
C LYS A 202 -6.28 -6.34 -13.68
N GLY A 203 -6.71 -6.71 -12.48
CA GLY A 203 -7.50 -7.93 -12.28
C GLY A 203 -6.69 -9.23 -12.17
N GLU A 204 -5.35 -9.19 -12.31
CA GLU A 204 -4.47 -10.37 -12.22
C GLU A 204 -4.67 -11.15 -10.91
N LEU A 205 -4.95 -10.46 -9.82
CA LEU A 205 -5.10 -11.08 -8.51
C LEU A 205 -6.50 -11.65 -8.23
N TYR A 206 -7.52 -11.36 -9.04
CA TYR A 206 -8.91 -11.75 -8.74
C TYR A 206 -9.11 -13.25 -8.54
N GLU A 207 -8.41 -14.08 -9.29
CA GLU A 207 -8.50 -15.55 -9.17
C GLU A 207 -7.61 -16.10 -8.04
N LEU A 208 -6.70 -15.30 -7.52
CA LEU A 208 -5.75 -15.71 -6.48
C LEU A 208 -6.18 -15.31 -5.08
N ILE A 209 -6.97 -14.24 -4.95
CA ILE A 209 -7.38 -13.71 -3.65
C ILE A 209 -8.65 -14.36 -3.14
N ASN A 210 -8.70 -14.57 -1.83
CA ASN A 210 -9.94 -14.87 -1.11
C ASN A 210 -10.54 -13.54 -0.63
N ARG A 211 -11.67 -13.12 -1.21
CA ARG A 211 -12.33 -11.85 -0.88
C ARG A 211 -12.97 -11.85 0.50
N ASP A 212 -13.43 -13.02 0.95
CA ASP A 212 -14.20 -13.16 2.19
C ASP A 212 -13.34 -13.65 3.34
N GLY A 213 -12.03 -13.70 3.17
CA GLY A 213 -11.14 -14.31 4.16
C GLY A 213 -9.71 -13.79 4.13
N TRP A 214 -8.91 -14.44 4.94
CA TRP A 214 -7.49 -14.17 5.03
C TRP A 214 -6.76 -14.58 3.76
N ASN A 215 -5.79 -13.78 3.37
CA ASN A 215 -4.88 -14.04 2.28
C ASN A 215 -3.44 -14.06 2.81
N HIS A 216 -2.61 -14.88 2.23
CA HIS A 216 -1.18 -14.95 2.56
C HIS A 216 -0.38 -14.15 1.54
N PHE A 217 0.28 -13.12 2.01
CA PHE A 217 1.31 -12.42 1.26
C PHE A 217 2.68 -12.94 1.66
N ALA A 218 3.58 -13.09 0.69
CA ALA A 218 4.97 -13.35 0.97
C ALA A 218 5.90 -12.71 -0.05
N ALA A 219 7.10 -12.37 0.42
CA ALA A 219 8.24 -11.96 -0.39
C ALA A 219 9.45 -12.84 -0.07
N SER A 220 10.23 -13.20 -1.07
CA SER A 220 11.56 -13.80 -0.89
C SER A 220 12.60 -12.96 -1.59
N TYR A 221 13.67 -12.62 -0.87
CA TYR A 221 14.81 -11.89 -1.39
C TYR A 221 16.06 -12.77 -1.35
N ASP A 222 16.80 -12.82 -2.44
CA ASP A 222 18.07 -13.52 -2.54
C ASP A 222 19.02 -12.72 -3.43
N LYS A 223 19.93 -11.97 -2.83
CA LYS A 223 21.03 -11.24 -3.50
C LYS A 223 20.60 -10.44 -4.72
N GLY A 224 19.65 -9.55 -4.55
CA GLY A 224 19.15 -8.69 -5.62
C GLY A 224 17.98 -9.26 -6.41
N ASN A 225 17.50 -10.45 -6.07
CA ASN A 225 16.34 -11.06 -6.70
C ASN A 225 15.18 -11.09 -5.70
N MET A 226 14.12 -10.36 -5.95
CA MET A 226 12.90 -10.40 -5.16
C MET A 226 11.78 -11.13 -5.90
N ARG A 227 11.10 -12.01 -5.20
CA ARG A 227 9.90 -12.70 -5.69
C ARG A 227 8.75 -12.43 -4.75
N LEU A 228 7.58 -12.18 -5.32
CA LEU A 228 6.36 -11.90 -4.59
C LEU A 228 5.34 -13.02 -4.81
N PHE A 229 4.57 -13.29 -3.77
CA PHE A 229 3.60 -14.39 -3.75
C PHE A 229 2.30 -13.95 -3.08
N ILE A 230 1.18 -14.40 -3.63
CA ILE A 230 -0.15 -14.32 -3.02
C ILE A 230 -0.71 -15.74 -2.95
N ASN A 231 -1.16 -16.12 -1.78
CA ASN A 231 -1.74 -17.46 -1.50
C ASN A 231 -0.87 -18.60 -2.06
N GLY A 232 0.46 -18.46 -1.86
CA GLY A 232 1.46 -19.44 -2.30
C GLY A 232 1.82 -19.39 -3.78
N LYS A 233 1.10 -18.64 -4.61
CA LYS A 233 1.39 -18.47 -6.04
C LYS A 233 2.33 -17.29 -6.28
N ARG A 234 3.36 -17.52 -7.09
CA ARG A 234 4.28 -16.45 -7.47
C ARG A 234 3.61 -15.51 -8.46
N ILE A 235 3.55 -14.22 -8.12
CA ILE A 235 3.01 -13.15 -8.95
C ILE A 235 4.09 -12.32 -9.63
N ALA A 236 5.27 -12.22 -9.03
CA ALA A 236 6.38 -11.43 -9.59
C ALA A 236 7.74 -12.08 -9.38
N ASN A 237 8.69 -11.76 -10.28
CA ASN A 237 10.10 -12.04 -10.15
C ASN A 237 10.87 -10.82 -10.64
N MET A 238 11.52 -10.13 -9.71
CA MET A 238 12.12 -8.82 -9.93
C MET A 238 13.64 -8.89 -9.69
N PRO A 239 14.45 -8.86 -10.73
CA PRO A 239 15.91 -8.79 -10.61
C PRO A 239 16.37 -7.36 -10.29
N ASN A 240 17.59 -7.25 -9.77
CA ASN A 240 18.30 -5.99 -9.50
C ASN A 240 17.61 -5.08 -8.46
N ILE A 241 16.90 -5.68 -7.51
CA ILE A 241 16.37 -4.96 -6.35
C ILE A 241 17.52 -4.71 -5.37
N GLN A 242 17.66 -3.48 -4.91
CA GLN A 242 18.62 -3.12 -3.87
C GLN A 242 18.32 -3.89 -2.57
N GLN A 243 19.36 -4.21 -1.81
CA GLN A 243 19.17 -4.86 -0.52
C GLN A 243 18.57 -3.89 0.49
N ALA A 244 17.45 -4.30 1.08
CA ALA A 244 16.85 -3.59 2.19
C ALA A 244 17.57 -3.90 3.51
N ALA A 245 17.65 -2.91 4.37
CA ALA A 245 18.07 -3.06 5.76
C ALA A 245 16.87 -3.39 6.68
N TYR A 246 15.71 -2.83 6.40
CA TYR A 246 14.46 -3.06 7.11
C TYR A 246 13.24 -2.75 6.23
N PHE A 247 12.04 -3.01 6.74
CA PHE A 247 10.79 -2.67 6.09
C PHE A 247 9.77 -2.09 7.08
N THR A 248 8.73 -1.45 6.53
CA THR A 248 7.48 -1.14 7.24
C THR A 248 6.29 -1.71 6.49
N ILE A 249 5.17 -1.88 7.20
CA ILE A 249 3.88 -2.19 6.59
C ILE A 249 2.98 -0.98 6.78
N THR A 250 2.41 -0.48 5.68
CA THR A 250 1.45 0.62 5.72
C THR A 250 0.10 0.11 5.23
N GLY A 251 -0.95 0.44 5.98
CA GLY A 251 -2.32 0.37 5.50
C GLY A 251 -2.75 1.75 5.06
N ASP A 252 -3.13 1.89 3.80
CA ASP A 252 -3.60 3.13 3.20
C ASP A 252 -4.98 2.93 2.57
N GLY A 253 -5.80 3.97 2.51
CA GLY A 253 -7.15 3.90 1.95
C GLY A 253 -8.00 5.09 2.34
N ALA A 254 -9.27 5.07 1.96
CA ALA A 254 -10.21 6.12 2.29
C ALA A 254 -10.43 6.23 3.80
N ASP A 255 -10.76 7.42 4.26
CA ASP A 255 -11.07 7.70 5.68
C ASP A 255 -12.12 6.73 6.25
N GLY A 256 -11.81 6.19 7.43
CA GLY A 256 -12.68 5.24 8.13
C GLY A 256 -12.53 3.78 7.70
N ARG A 257 -11.64 3.48 6.77
CA ARG A 257 -11.29 2.10 6.41
C ARG A 257 -10.32 1.52 7.43
N SER A 258 -10.45 0.23 7.70
CA SER A 258 -9.52 -0.52 8.55
C SER A 258 -8.81 -1.59 7.74
N HIS A 259 -7.54 -1.81 8.08
CA HIS A 259 -6.70 -2.84 7.49
C HIS A 259 -6.40 -3.88 8.54
N PHE A 260 -6.39 -5.15 8.15
CA PHE A 260 -6.19 -6.26 9.07
C PHE A 260 -4.99 -7.09 8.63
N ILE A 261 -4.01 -7.24 9.53
CA ILE A 261 -2.85 -8.11 9.30
C ILE A 261 -2.61 -9.02 10.50
N ARG A 262 -2.02 -10.20 10.26
CA ARG A 262 -1.61 -11.14 11.31
C ARG A 262 -0.50 -12.07 10.87
N ASN A 263 0.04 -12.85 11.82
CA ASN A 263 1.03 -13.89 11.58
C ASN A 263 2.21 -13.38 10.74
N ILE A 264 2.78 -12.25 11.19
CA ILE A 264 3.90 -11.62 10.50
C ILE A 264 5.18 -12.36 10.86
N ARG A 265 5.96 -12.77 9.85
CA ARG A 265 7.21 -13.49 10.05
C ARG A 265 8.27 -13.05 9.06
N VAL A 266 9.47 -12.85 9.58
CA VAL A 266 10.71 -12.67 8.81
C VAL A 266 11.69 -13.77 9.17
N ALA A 267 12.29 -14.41 8.17
CA ALA A 267 13.22 -15.51 8.40
C ALA A 267 14.37 -15.54 7.38
N LYS A 268 15.49 -16.19 7.74
CA LYS A 268 16.68 -16.37 6.90
C LYS A 268 17.10 -17.84 6.81
#